data_723fca9a0570e1f26ace84697c088002
#
_entry.id   723fca9a0570e1f26ace84697c088002
#
_cell.length_a   1.000
_cell.length_b   1.000
_cell.length_c   1.000
_cell.angle_alpha   90.00
_cell.angle_beta   90.00
_cell.angle_gamma   90.00
#
_symmetry.space_group_name_H-M   'P 1'
#
loop_
_entity.id
_entity.type
_entity.pdbx_description
1 polymer ?
#
loop_
_entity_poly.entity_id
_entity_poly.type
_entity_poly.pdbx_seq_one_letter_code
_entity_poly.pdbx_strand_id
1 'polypeptide(L)'
;IVRLVGSEMCIRDRFLAEHNHWSPFAHASLQFRIKAPVFVARQLVKHQVGLVWNEISRRYVDYEPELFEPKEWRGRPQNSKQGSDGTVSIDSNEQHRLDMTMQQCKIIYKALIEKGIAPEQARMVLPQSMMTEWIWSGTLYAFARVCNLRCAKDTQEETREVANEIHKICTCLLYT
;
A
#
# COMPACT_ATOMS: atom_id res chain seq x y z
N ILE A 1 33.33 10.39 20.01
CA ILE A 1 33.50 8.97 20.34
C ILE A 1 32.30 8.24 19.75
N VAL A 2 32.53 7.48 18.68
CA VAL A 2 31.51 6.57 18.13
C VAL A 2 31.63 5.28 18.92
N ARG A 3 30.61 4.94 19.71
CA ARG A 3 30.51 3.67 20.42
C ARG A 3 29.37 2.86 19.85
N LEU A 4 29.66 1.79 19.13
CA LEU A 4 28.68 0.76 18.81
C LEU A 4 28.47 -0.08 20.06
N VAL A 5 27.22 -0.17 20.51
CA VAL A 5 26.87 -0.83 21.76
C VAL A 5 25.84 -1.92 21.48
N GLY A 6 26.12 -3.15 21.91
CA GLY A 6 25.27 -4.31 21.74
C GLY A 6 24.03 -4.33 22.65
N SER A 7 23.89 -5.32 23.54
CA SER A 7 22.67 -5.63 24.30
C SER A 7 22.11 -4.48 25.15
N GLU A 8 22.94 -3.60 25.71
CA GLU A 8 22.48 -2.44 26.50
C GLU A 8 21.70 -1.41 25.66
N MET A 9 22.03 -1.27 24.38
CA MET A 9 21.34 -0.37 23.46
C MET A 9 19.92 -0.87 23.18
N CYS A 10 19.75 -2.18 23.02
CA CYS A 10 18.44 -2.79 22.82
C CYS A 10 17.51 -2.63 24.02
N ILE A 11 18.04 -2.72 25.24
CA ILE A 11 17.26 -2.50 26.48
C ILE A 11 16.80 -1.06 26.56
N ARG A 12 17.68 -0.10 26.31
CA ARG A 12 17.37 1.33 26.31
C ARG A 12 16.34 1.67 25.22
N ASP A 13 16.51 1.17 24.02
CA ASP A 13 15.63 1.47 22.89
C ASP A 13 14.23 0.88 23.13
N ARG A 14 14.13 -0.29 23.73
CA ARG A 14 12.85 -0.86 24.17
C ARG A 14 12.17 0.01 25.22
N PHE A 15 12.90 0.43 26.26
CA PHE A 15 12.39 1.33 27.28
C PHE A 15 11.87 2.64 26.66
N LEU A 16 12.61 3.25 25.76
CA LEU A 16 12.23 4.47 25.07
C LEU A 16 10.95 4.29 24.24
N ALA A 17 10.83 3.16 23.54
CA ALA A 17 9.66 2.82 22.74
C ALA A 17 8.41 2.61 23.64
N GLU A 18 8.53 1.85 24.71
CA GLU A 18 7.46 1.56 25.66
C GLU A 18 6.93 2.82 26.37
N HIS A 19 7.81 3.80 26.59
CA HIS A 19 7.45 5.08 27.22
C HIS A 19 7.15 6.21 26.22
N ASN A 20 6.94 5.87 24.93
CA ASN A 20 6.61 6.82 23.85
C ASN A 20 7.65 7.93 23.64
N HIS A 21 8.92 7.67 23.91
CA HIS A 21 10.01 8.56 23.54
C HIS A 21 10.31 8.40 22.03
N TRP A 22 9.59 9.14 21.20
CA TRP A 22 9.60 9.00 19.75
C TRP A 22 10.85 9.56 19.06
N SER A 23 11.51 10.57 19.64
CA SER A 23 12.58 11.32 18.97
C SER A 23 13.77 10.46 18.51
N PRO A 24 14.28 9.46 19.26
CA PRO A 24 15.35 8.61 18.79
C PRO A 24 15.00 7.86 17.48
N PHE A 25 13.75 7.46 17.33
CA PHE A 25 13.25 6.72 16.16
C PHE A 25 12.90 7.63 14.98
N ALA A 26 12.91 8.95 15.18
CA ALA A 26 12.70 9.94 14.13
C ALA A 26 13.99 10.31 13.37
N HIS A 27 15.16 9.94 13.87
CA HIS A 27 16.43 10.18 13.20
C HIS A 27 16.73 9.17 12.07
N ALA A 28 16.27 7.93 12.24
CA ALA A 28 16.42 6.91 11.19
C ALA A 28 15.40 7.14 10.08
N SER A 29 15.87 7.18 8.83
CA SER A 29 15.01 7.32 7.65
C SER A 29 14.97 6.02 6.85
N LEU A 30 13.79 5.71 6.34
CA LEU A 30 13.54 4.56 5.47
C LEU A 30 12.90 5.02 4.17
N GLN A 31 13.16 4.28 3.10
CA GLN A 31 12.53 4.49 1.81
C GLN A 31 12.08 3.15 1.22
N PHE A 32 10.85 3.08 0.80
CA PHE A 32 10.25 1.92 0.14
C PHE A 32 9.77 2.28 -1.25
N ARG A 33 10.00 1.38 -2.20
CA ARG A 33 9.33 1.36 -3.49
C ARG A 33 8.21 0.33 -3.41
N ILE A 34 6.97 0.78 -3.56
CA ILE A 34 5.80 -0.05 -3.36
C ILE A 34 4.96 -0.05 -4.64
N LYS A 35 4.54 -1.26 -5.05
CA LYS A 35 3.60 -1.47 -6.15
C LYS A 35 2.35 -2.13 -5.60
N ALA A 36 1.21 -1.46 -5.75
CA ALA A 36 -0.08 -1.97 -5.28
C ALA A 36 -1.23 -1.31 -6.08
N PRO A 37 -2.45 -1.82 -6.00
CA PRO A 37 -3.58 -1.19 -6.69
C PRO A 37 -3.94 0.17 -6.10
N VAL A 38 -4.54 1.03 -6.93
CA VAL A 38 -4.92 2.41 -6.57
C VAL A 38 -5.78 2.45 -5.31
N PHE A 39 -6.70 1.51 -5.10
CA PHE A 39 -7.54 1.51 -3.89
C PHE A 39 -6.73 1.30 -2.60
N VAL A 40 -5.60 0.58 -2.65
CA VAL A 40 -4.63 0.44 -1.54
C VAL A 40 -3.83 1.72 -1.38
N ALA A 41 -3.29 2.25 -2.47
CA ALA A 41 -2.53 3.51 -2.47
C ALA A 41 -3.35 4.65 -1.86
N ARG A 42 -4.64 4.77 -2.21
CA ARG A 42 -5.55 5.79 -1.66
C ARG A 42 -5.77 5.66 -0.14
N GLN A 43 -5.67 4.47 0.41
CA GLN A 43 -5.75 4.27 1.85
C GLN A 43 -4.43 4.63 2.53
N LEU A 44 -3.30 4.20 1.96
CA LEU A 44 -1.97 4.42 2.55
C LEU A 44 -1.51 5.88 2.46
N VAL A 45 -1.82 6.60 1.38
CA VAL A 45 -1.44 8.02 1.22
C VAL A 45 -2.02 8.94 2.31
N LYS A 46 -3.02 8.49 3.05
CA LYS A 46 -3.57 9.24 4.20
C LYS A 46 -2.61 9.31 5.39
N HIS A 47 -1.60 8.48 5.43
CA HIS A 47 -0.52 8.56 6.41
C HIS A 47 0.50 9.60 5.94
N GLN A 48 0.39 10.82 6.46
CA GLN A 48 1.19 11.98 6.00
C GLN A 48 2.24 12.43 7.02
N VAL A 49 2.00 12.19 8.32
CA VAL A 49 2.88 12.70 9.38
C VAL A 49 4.21 11.97 9.39
N GLY A 50 5.28 12.66 9.03
CA GLY A 50 6.63 12.12 8.95
C GLY A 50 6.90 11.26 7.73
N LEU A 51 6.01 11.31 6.72
CA LEU A 51 6.08 10.51 5.48
C LEU A 51 5.97 11.42 4.26
N VAL A 52 6.72 11.07 3.21
CA VAL A 52 6.70 11.72 1.90
C VAL A 52 6.34 10.69 0.85
N TRP A 53 5.40 11.05 -0.01
CA TRP A 53 4.84 10.20 -1.05
C TRP A 53 5.14 10.75 -2.45
N ASN A 54 5.69 9.92 -3.33
CA ASN A 54 5.92 10.26 -4.72
C ASN A 54 5.45 9.11 -5.61
N GLU A 55 4.32 9.29 -6.26
CA GLU A 55 3.63 8.29 -7.07
C GLU A 55 3.87 8.51 -8.57
N ILE A 56 4.01 7.42 -9.33
CA ILE A 56 4.01 7.46 -10.79
C ILE A 56 2.71 8.07 -11.30
N SER A 57 2.84 9.14 -12.06
CA SER A 57 1.67 9.84 -12.58
C SER A 57 1.27 9.36 -13.97
N ARG A 58 0.09 8.78 -14.07
CA ARG A 58 -0.54 8.44 -15.35
C ARG A 58 -0.90 9.65 -16.22
N ARG A 59 -0.59 10.87 -15.80
CA ARG A 59 -0.66 12.06 -16.67
C ARG A 59 0.43 12.05 -17.73
N TYR A 60 1.53 11.36 -17.50
CA TYR A 60 2.74 11.37 -18.32
C TYR A 60 3.12 10.00 -18.89
N VAL A 61 2.38 8.96 -18.57
CA VAL A 61 2.64 7.60 -19.03
C VAL A 61 1.42 7.03 -19.73
N ASP A 62 1.64 6.43 -20.89
CA ASP A 62 0.63 5.92 -21.82
C ASP A 62 0.70 4.40 -22.04
N TYR A 63 1.68 3.72 -21.43
CA TYR A 63 1.75 2.27 -21.51
C TYR A 63 0.52 1.58 -20.91
N GLU A 64 0.26 0.36 -21.36
CA GLU A 64 -0.89 -0.43 -20.92
C GLU A 64 -0.93 -0.58 -19.38
N PRO A 65 -2.07 -0.28 -18.73
CA PRO A 65 -2.20 -0.44 -17.29
C PRO A 65 -2.30 -1.92 -16.90
N GLU A 66 -1.56 -2.29 -15.87
CA GLU A 66 -1.74 -3.55 -15.17
C GLU A 66 -2.91 -3.45 -14.20
N LEU A 67 -3.74 -4.47 -14.12
CA LEU A 67 -4.87 -4.52 -13.19
C LEU A 67 -4.63 -5.60 -12.14
N PHE A 68 -5.02 -5.31 -10.92
CA PHE A 68 -5.02 -6.25 -9.80
C PHE A 68 -6.22 -7.17 -9.90
N GLU A 69 -5.99 -8.46 -9.70
CA GLU A 69 -7.00 -9.49 -9.58
C GLU A 69 -6.88 -10.14 -8.20
N PRO A 70 -7.95 -10.15 -7.38
CA PRO A 70 -7.90 -10.78 -6.08
C PRO A 70 -7.80 -12.31 -6.22
N LYS A 71 -7.01 -12.94 -5.37
CA LYS A 71 -6.89 -14.41 -5.34
C LYS A 71 -8.19 -15.09 -4.92
N GLU A 72 -8.96 -14.41 -4.08
CA GLU A 72 -10.26 -14.83 -3.57
C GLU A 72 -11.13 -13.62 -3.27
N TRP A 73 -12.42 -13.79 -3.41
CA TRP A 73 -13.42 -12.81 -2.98
C TRP A 73 -13.74 -13.01 -1.50
N ARG A 74 -13.71 -11.93 -0.74
CA ARG A 74 -13.98 -11.95 0.70
C ARG A 74 -15.31 -11.31 1.03
N GLY A 75 -15.97 -11.85 2.02
CA GLY A 75 -17.25 -11.39 2.50
C GLY A 75 -17.15 -10.10 3.31
N ARG A 76 -18.30 -9.45 3.47
CA ARG A 76 -18.45 -8.31 4.37
C ARG A 76 -18.57 -8.83 5.81
N PRO A 77 -17.78 -8.31 6.78
CA PRO A 77 -17.89 -8.74 8.17
C PRO A 77 -19.23 -8.29 8.77
N GLN A 78 -19.83 -9.16 9.60
CA GLN A 78 -21.14 -8.88 10.22
C GLN A 78 -21.09 -7.80 11.30
N ASN A 79 -20.01 -7.77 12.09
CA ASN A 79 -19.89 -6.95 13.31
C ASN A 79 -18.85 -5.82 13.18
N SER A 80 -18.35 -5.54 11.99
CA SER A 80 -17.36 -4.49 11.74
C SER A 80 -17.71 -3.70 10.49
N LYS A 81 -17.37 -2.40 10.50
CA LYS A 81 -17.46 -1.55 9.30
C LYS A 81 -16.23 -1.67 8.40
N GLN A 82 -15.17 -2.28 8.89
CA GLN A 82 -13.87 -2.38 8.24
C GLN A 82 -13.44 -3.85 8.14
N GLY A 83 -12.49 -4.10 7.23
CA GLY A 83 -11.97 -5.44 7.00
C GLY A 83 -12.89 -6.29 6.12
N SER A 84 -12.57 -7.56 6.06
CA SER A 84 -13.32 -8.59 5.33
C SER A 84 -13.33 -9.88 6.15
N ASP A 85 -14.31 -10.73 5.94
CA ASP A 85 -14.50 -11.98 6.68
C ASP A 85 -14.98 -13.09 5.76
N GLY A 86 -14.36 -14.26 5.90
CA GLY A 86 -14.67 -15.44 5.11
C GLY A 86 -14.47 -15.26 3.61
N THR A 87 -14.55 -16.36 2.87
CA THR A 87 -14.46 -16.39 1.41
C THR A 87 -15.88 -16.45 0.82
N VAL A 88 -16.10 -15.68 -0.23
CA VAL A 88 -17.36 -15.69 -1.01
C VAL A 88 -17.03 -16.14 -2.42
N SER A 89 -17.75 -17.13 -2.91
CA SER A 89 -17.66 -17.53 -4.31
C SER A 89 -18.63 -16.70 -5.15
N ILE A 90 -18.14 -16.21 -6.28
CA ILE A 90 -18.99 -15.67 -7.35
C ILE A 90 -19.17 -16.74 -8.43
N ASP A 91 -20.28 -16.70 -9.15
CA ASP A 91 -20.50 -17.66 -10.23
C ASP A 91 -19.65 -17.34 -11.48
N SER A 92 -19.56 -18.29 -12.40
CA SER A 92 -18.74 -18.12 -13.61
C SER A 92 -19.23 -16.99 -14.52
N ASN A 93 -20.52 -16.67 -14.52
CA ASN A 93 -21.06 -15.56 -15.31
C ASN A 93 -20.70 -14.21 -14.71
N GLU A 94 -20.74 -14.11 -13.39
CA GLU A 94 -20.31 -12.90 -12.64
C GLU A 94 -18.81 -12.66 -12.85
N GLN A 95 -17.99 -13.71 -12.71
CA GLN A 95 -16.55 -13.61 -12.99
C GLN A 95 -16.29 -13.18 -14.45
N HIS A 96 -16.96 -13.80 -15.41
CA HIS A 96 -16.80 -13.44 -16.82
C HIS A 96 -17.19 -11.97 -17.08
N ARG A 97 -18.29 -11.48 -16.50
CA ARG A 97 -18.70 -10.07 -16.63
C ARG A 97 -17.67 -9.11 -16.05
N LEU A 98 -17.08 -9.48 -14.91
CA LEU A 98 -16.01 -8.68 -14.29
C LEU A 98 -14.81 -8.60 -15.23
N ASP A 99 -14.32 -9.75 -15.72
CA ASP A 99 -13.17 -9.83 -16.61
C ASP A 99 -13.39 -9.01 -17.89
N MET A 100 -14.57 -9.14 -18.50
CA MET A 100 -14.97 -8.35 -19.66
C MET A 100 -14.99 -6.85 -19.36
N THR A 101 -15.48 -6.44 -18.18
CA THR A 101 -15.52 -5.04 -17.77
C THR A 101 -14.11 -4.48 -17.61
N MET A 102 -13.23 -5.23 -16.94
CA MET A 102 -11.83 -4.84 -16.77
C MET A 102 -11.09 -4.74 -18.11
N GLN A 103 -11.33 -5.68 -19.01
CA GLN A 103 -10.76 -5.65 -20.35
C GLN A 103 -11.28 -4.46 -21.17
N GLN A 104 -12.57 -4.13 -21.08
CA GLN A 104 -13.15 -2.96 -21.73
C GLN A 104 -12.53 -1.66 -21.25
N CYS A 105 -12.25 -1.52 -19.96
CA CYS A 105 -11.54 -0.36 -19.45
C CYS A 105 -10.17 -0.16 -20.11
N LYS A 106 -9.40 -1.23 -20.29
CA LYS A 106 -8.11 -1.19 -21.01
C LYS A 106 -8.27 -0.82 -22.48
N ILE A 107 -9.24 -1.43 -23.18
CA ILE A 107 -9.51 -1.17 -24.60
C ILE A 107 -9.90 0.29 -24.82
N ILE A 108 -10.80 0.81 -23.99
CA ILE A 108 -11.25 2.21 -24.09
C ILE A 108 -10.09 3.15 -23.79
N TYR A 109 -9.29 2.89 -22.74
CA TYR A 109 -8.12 3.69 -22.42
C TYR A 109 -7.16 3.77 -23.62
N LYS A 110 -6.82 2.63 -24.21
CA LYS A 110 -5.94 2.55 -25.38
C LYS A 110 -6.51 3.34 -26.57
N ALA A 111 -7.80 3.15 -26.87
CA ALA A 111 -8.47 3.86 -27.97
C ALA A 111 -8.49 5.38 -27.77
N LEU A 112 -8.61 5.85 -26.53
CA LEU A 112 -8.55 7.30 -26.21
C LEU A 112 -7.13 7.84 -26.45
N ILE A 113 -6.11 7.13 -26.03
CA ILE A 113 -4.69 7.50 -26.27
C ILE A 113 -4.39 7.52 -27.78
N GLU A 114 -4.81 6.50 -28.53
CA GLU A 114 -4.61 6.43 -29.98
C GLU A 114 -5.33 7.55 -30.75
N LYS A 115 -6.42 8.08 -30.22
CA LYS A 115 -7.09 9.26 -30.74
C LYS A 115 -6.42 10.60 -30.39
N GLY A 116 -5.31 10.56 -29.62
CA GLY A 116 -4.58 11.74 -29.19
C GLY A 116 -5.20 12.44 -27.96
N ILE A 117 -6.10 11.79 -27.23
CA ILE A 117 -6.62 12.34 -25.99
C ILE A 117 -5.52 12.29 -24.92
N ALA A 118 -5.34 13.40 -24.22
CA ALA A 118 -4.31 13.52 -23.19
C ALA A 118 -4.43 12.41 -22.12
N PRO A 119 -3.32 11.76 -21.72
CA PRO A 119 -3.33 10.69 -20.71
C PRO A 119 -4.00 11.11 -19.39
N GLU A 120 -3.93 12.39 -19.03
CA GLU A 120 -4.60 12.94 -17.83
C GLU A 120 -6.12 12.82 -17.86
N GLN A 121 -6.73 12.81 -19.05
CA GLN A 121 -8.16 12.58 -19.25
C GLN A 121 -8.45 11.11 -19.55
N ALA A 122 -7.68 10.47 -20.43
CA ALA A 122 -7.89 9.09 -20.82
C ALA A 122 -7.91 8.15 -19.62
N ARG A 123 -7.06 8.38 -18.58
CA ARG A 123 -7.00 7.59 -17.36
C ARG A 123 -8.30 7.57 -16.53
N MET A 124 -9.26 8.44 -16.80
CA MET A 124 -10.54 8.49 -16.08
C MET A 124 -11.36 7.22 -16.20
N VAL A 125 -11.15 6.43 -17.25
CA VAL A 125 -11.85 5.15 -17.48
C VAL A 125 -11.19 3.95 -16.77
N LEU A 126 -10.03 4.15 -16.15
CA LEU A 126 -9.31 3.08 -15.48
C LEU A 126 -9.91 2.75 -14.10
N PRO A 127 -10.06 1.46 -13.78
CA PRO A 127 -10.67 1.03 -12.52
C PRO A 127 -9.74 1.25 -11.32
N GLN A 128 -10.30 1.20 -10.12
CA GLN A 128 -9.56 1.28 -8.86
C GLN A 128 -8.55 0.12 -8.66
N SER A 129 -8.77 -0.99 -9.35
CA SER A 129 -7.86 -2.15 -9.40
C SER A 129 -6.60 -1.89 -10.24
N MET A 130 -6.50 -0.76 -10.95
CA MET A 130 -5.28 -0.40 -11.68
C MET A 130 -4.09 -0.39 -10.73
N MET A 131 -3.00 -1.08 -11.12
CA MET A 131 -1.75 -1.06 -10.37
C MET A 131 -1.07 0.30 -10.52
N THR A 132 -0.58 0.81 -9.41
CA THR A 132 0.27 2.00 -9.34
C THR A 132 1.54 1.70 -8.55
N GLU A 133 2.50 2.60 -8.61
CA GLU A 133 3.77 2.46 -7.93
C GLU A 133 4.18 3.79 -7.34
N TRP A 134 4.78 3.76 -6.14
CA TRP A 134 5.26 4.97 -5.50
C TRP A 134 6.52 4.73 -4.68
N ILE A 135 7.26 5.80 -4.50
CA ILE A 135 8.32 5.89 -3.49
C ILE A 135 7.70 6.48 -2.21
N TRP A 136 7.88 5.79 -1.11
CA TRP A 136 7.41 6.23 0.20
C TRP A 136 8.58 6.34 1.15
N SER A 137 8.90 7.57 1.54
CA SER A 137 10.04 7.88 2.41
C SER A 137 9.56 8.47 3.73
N GLY A 138 10.27 8.19 4.80
CA GLY A 138 9.96 8.77 6.09
C GLY A 138 10.80 8.23 7.23
N THR A 139 10.47 8.63 8.45
CA THR A 139 11.17 8.19 9.65
C THR A 139 10.74 6.78 10.06
N LEU A 140 11.62 6.07 10.75
CA LEU A 140 11.29 4.77 11.35
C LEU A 140 10.06 4.88 12.26
N TYR A 141 9.94 5.95 13.04
CA TYR A 141 8.78 6.20 13.88
C TYR A 141 7.48 6.32 13.08
N ALA A 142 7.52 7.04 11.95
CA ALA A 142 6.34 7.19 11.08
C ALA A 142 5.90 5.83 10.50
N PHE A 143 6.83 4.99 10.04
CA PHE A 143 6.52 3.66 9.56
C PHE A 143 6.04 2.72 10.67
N ALA A 144 6.60 2.80 11.88
CA ALA A 144 6.09 2.06 13.02
C ALA A 144 4.61 2.39 13.31
N ARG A 145 4.21 3.67 13.22
CA ARG A 145 2.79 4.08 13.33
C ARG A 145 1.92 3.51 12.22
N VAL A 146 2.41 3.46 10.98
CA VAL A 146 1.71 2.80 9.87
C VAL A 146 1.50 1.33 10.18
N CYS A 147 2.56 0.61 10.60
CA CYS A 147 2.49 -0.80 10.93
C CYS A 147 1.52 -1.07 12.09
N ASN A 148 1.58 -0.29 13.18
CA ASN A 148 0.68 -0.43 14.32
C ASN A 148 -0.79 -0.32 13.91
N LEU A 149 -1.11 0.56 12.96
CA LEU A 149 -2.49 0.75 12.51
C LEU A 149 -2.89 -0.23 11.40
N ARG A 150 -1.97 -0.60 10.49
CA ARG A 150 -2.32 -1.33 9.26
C ARG A 150 -2.00 -2.83 9.30
N CYS A 151 -1.19 -3.30 10.25
CA CYS A 151 -1.04 -4.73 10.50
C CYS A 151 -2.19 -5.32 11.35
N ALA A 152 -3.12 -4.50 11.83
CA ALA A 152 -4.27 -4.94 12.61
C ALA A 152 -5.20 -5.84 11.78
N LYS A 153 -5.86 -6.80 12.44
CA LYS A 153 -6.72 -7.82 11.79
C LYS A 153 -7.93 -7.24 11.06
N ASP A 154 -8.43 -6.10 11.50
CA ASP A 154 -9.57 -5.38 10.92
C ASP A 154 -9.16 -4.44 9.77
N THR A 155 -7.88 -4.38 9.43
CA THR A 155 -7.42 -3.65 8.25
C THR A 155 -7.79 -4.41 6.97
N GLN A 156 -8.11 -3.65 5.91
CA GLN A 156 -8.27 -4.22 4.56
C GLN A 156 -7.08 -5.10 4.20
N GLU A 157 -7.32 -6.32 3.69
CA GLU A 157 -6.32 -7.36 3.48
C GLU A 157 -5.13 -6.88 2.65
N GLU A 158 -5.39 -6.33 1.46
CA GLU A 158 -4.35 -5.87 0.54
C GLU A 158 -3.49 -4.76 1.14
N THR A 159 -4.09 -3.90 1.98
CA THR A 159 -3.36 -2.86 2.72
C THR A 159 -2.53 -3.47 3.86
N ARG A 160 -3.07 -4.50 4.52
CA ARG A 160 -2.37 -5.24 5.58
C ARG A 160 -1.18 -6.01 5.03
N GLU A 161 -1.29 -6.60 3.83
CA GLU A 161 -0.17 -7.27 3.16
C GLU A 161 1.00 -6.30 2.96
N VAL A 162 0.75 -5.10 2.42
CA VAL A 162 1.79 -4.07 2.26
C VAL A 162 2.40 -3.67 3.60
N ALA A 163 1.57 -3.45 4.63
CA ALA A 163 2.05 -3.08 5.95
C ALA A 163 2.88 -4.18 6.62
N ASN A 164 2.51 -5.45 6.44
CA ASN A 164 3.25 -6.60 6.95
C ASN A 164 4.63 -6.73 6.28
N GLU A 165 4.73 -6.49 4.97
CA GLU A 165 6.04 -6.49 4.29
C GLU A 165 6.93 -5.34 4.76
N ILE A 166 6.39 -4.15 4.96
CA ILE A 166 7.12 -3.03 5.57
C ILE A 166 7.61 -3.41 6.97
N HIS A 167 6.72 -3.97 7.80
CA HIS A 167 7.06 -4.42 9.17
C HIS A 167 8.19 -5.46 9.16
N LYS A 168 8.10 -6.46 8.30
CA LYS A 168 9.12 -7.51 8.14
C LYS A 168 10.49 -6.93 7.76
N ILE A 169 10.54 -6.01 6.79
CA ILE A 169 11.78 -5.35 6.36
C ILE A 169 12.35 -4.51 7.51
N CYS A 170 11.53 -3.71 8.19
CA CYS A 170 11.95 -2.89 9.33
C CYS A 170 12.52 -3.77 10.46
N THR A 171 11.86 -4.88 10.77
CA THR A 171 12.30 -5.82 11.81
C THR A 171 13.65 -6.45 11.43
N CYS A 172 13.82 -6.87 10.18
CA CYS A 172 15.08 -7.44 9.70
C CYS A 172 16.23 -6.43 9.85
N LEU A 173 16.01 -5.16 9.46
CA LEU A 173 17.05 -4.11 9.54
C LEU A 173 17.42 -3.72 10.98
N LEU A 174 16.54 -3.92 11.94
CA LEU A 174 16.80 -3.60 13.35
C LEU A 174 17.57 -4.72 14.08
N TYR A 175 17.58 -5.94 13.55
CA TYR A 175 18.23 -7.11 14.17
C TYR A 175 19.51 -7.56 13.43
N THR A 176 19.93 -6.87 12.36
CA THR A 176 21.23 -7.05 11.70
C THR A 176 22.23 -6.03 12.19
#